data_b5fdc932c9db183e54b091795f927436
#
_entry.id   b5fdc932c9db183e54b091795f927436
#
_cell.length_a   1.000
_cell.length_b   1.000
_cell.length_c   1.000
_cell.angle_alpha   90.00
_cell.angle_beta   90.00
_cell.angle_gamma   90.00
#
_symmetry.space_group_name_H-M   'P 1'
#
loop_
_entity.id
_entity.type
_entity.pdbx_description
1 polymer ?
#
loop_
_entity_poly.entity_id
_entity_poly.type
_entity_poly.pdbx_seq_one_letter_code
_entity_poly.pdbx_strand_id
1 'polypeptide(L)'
;RNVIRTWANNKLRMEDKQGQEHIKLATEYGKTQLNLGHIVDSQRQKRGNNGEGFELRTDSWGALRAGKGLFISADAQNQASGQVLDMDAAIAQMEQALSLAKSLNKAAHTAQNEATEAEAQAGRLNDSLKQLQRSGIIQSAPDGIATATPQSQLHTAGQHIHHISGGDTDISAGSNFTAHAVGSVNLFAQSNGAKLQANQGKVEIQAQNDEMQINALKDATITSSAGKVTIAAKDEILLTSGGAYIKIKDGNIELGCPKMVWVKCAGFQVMGPNQVKQILPFFTGPYSGAFVVKDEKTGEVVKNQKYLMTLPDGQTILGETENEGKTITAYSANSEQITLELLNEDEVWYQEEETFELEMTDDNEFLIASHEHEYEEDDSDEN
;
A
#
# COMPACT_ATOMS: atom_id res chain seq x y z
N ARG A 1 -5.34 -48.90 37.84
CA ARG A 1 -4.53 -47.67 37.74
C ARG A 1 -3.07 -47.98 38.01
N ASN A 2 -2.19 -47.72 37.05
CA ASN A 2 -0.75 -47.93 37.14
C ASN A 2 -0.04 -46.59 37.13
N VAL A 3 0.95 -46.37 38.05
CA VAL A 3 1.67 -45.12 38.13
C VAL A 3 3.16 -45.40 38.41
N ILE A 4 3.99 -44.85 37.50
CA ILE A 4 5.43 -44.75 37.72
C ILE A 4 5.74 -43.29 38.08
N ARG A 5 6.45 -43.08 39.16
CA ARG A 5 6.83 -41.74 39.64
C ARG A 5 8.29 -41.72 40.03
N THR A 6 9.01 -40.71 39.56
CA THR A 6 10.40 -40.48 39.97
C THR A 6 10.49 -39.67 41.26
N TRP A 7 11.69 -39.59 41.85
CA TRP A 7 11.95 -38.77 43.01
C TRP A 7 11.62 -37.29 42.81
N ALA A 8 11.92 -36.76 41.62
CA ALA A 8 11.56 -35.40 41.20
C ALA A 8 10.08 -35.25 40.77
N ASN A 9 9.23 -36.21 41.10
CA ASN A 9 7.79 -36.24 40.85
C ASN A 9 7.37 -36.27 39.34
N ASN A 10 8.30 -36.59 38.42
CA ASN A 10 7.91 -36.89 37.05
C ASN A 10 7.05 -38.16 36.99
N LYS A 11 6.09 -38.19 36.08
CA LYS A 11 5.00 -39.15 36.18
C LYS A 11 4.65 -39.79 34.83
N LEU A 12 4.54 -41.11 34.80
CA LEU A 12 3.77 -41.84 33.81
C LEU A 12 2.58 -42.50 34.54
N ARG A 13 1.37 -42.21 34.12
CA ARG A 13 0.14 -42.74 34.68
C ARG A 13 -0.71 -43.36 33.58
N MET A 14 -1.23 -44.55 33.84
CA MET A 14 -2.23 -45.23 33.03
C MET A 14 -3.46 -45.52 33.90
N GLU A 15 -4.63 -45.24 33.40
CA GLU A 15 -5.92 -45.48 34.05
C GLU A 15 -6.77 -46.34 33.14
N ASP A 16 -7.19 -47.52 33.64
CA ASP A 16 -7.97 -48.52 32.92
C ASP A 16 -9.44 -48.54 33.36
N LYS A 17 -9.86 -47.56 34.14
CA LYS A 17 -11.26 -47.47 34.57
C LYS A 17 -12.16 -47.21 33.38
N GLN A 18 -13.10 -48.12 33.12
CA GLN A 18 -14.05 -48.04 32.01
C GLN A 18 -14.73 -46.66 31.89
N GLY A 19 -14.65 -46.02 30.72
CA GLY A 19 -15.14 -44.70 30.41
C GLY A 19 -14.35 -43.56 31.05
N GLN A 20 -13.16 -43.86 31.57
CA GLN A 20 -12.21 -42.86 32.12
C GLN A 20 -10.76 -43.23 31.79
N GLU A 21 -10.58 -44.03 30.77
CA GLU A 21 -9.27 -44.50 30.32
C GLU A 21 -8.42 -43.30 29.89
N HIS A 22 -7.19 -43.23 30.40
CA HIS A 22 -6.26 -42.19 30.01
C HIS A 22 -4.80 -42.54 30.27
N ILE A 23 -3.93 -41.91 29.49
CA ILE A 23 -2.49 -41.95 29.69
C ILE A 23 -2.01 -40.51 29.93
N LYS A 24 -1.18 -40.34 30.95
CA LYS A 24 -0.53 -39.06 31.25
C LYS A 24 0.98 -39.23 31.41
N LEU A 25 1.73 -38.54 30.59
CA LEU A 25 3.18 -38.36 30.74
C LEU A 25 3.43 -36.92 31.18
N ALA A 26 4.11 -36.73 32.33
CA ALA A 26 4.26 -35.36 32.88
C ALA A 26 5.58 -35.19 33.63
N THR A 27 6.15 -33.96 33.53
CA THR A 27 7.21 -33.48 34.39
C THR A 27 6.63 -32.56 35.47
N GLU A 28 7.22 -32.54 36.67
CA GLU A 28 6.79 -31.63 37.72
C GLU A 28 7.30 -30.21 37.49
N TYR A 29 8.55 -30.10 37.07
CA TYR A 29 9.13 -28.81 36.67
C TYR A 29 8.57 -28.35 35.32
N GLY A 30 8.12 -27.06 35.28
CA GLY A 30 7.52 -26.50 34.07
C GLY A 30 6.19 -27.10 33.66
N LYS A 31 5.64 -28.05 34.42
CA LYS A 31 4.32 -28.70 34.22
C LYS A 31 4.09 -29.21 32.79
N THR A 32 5.16 -29.59 32.10
CA THR A 32 5.06 -30.17 30.75
C THR A 32 4.36 -31.51 30.79
N GLN A 33 3.30 -31.71 30.00
CA GLN A 33 2.53 -32.92 30.01
C GLN A 33 1.88 -33.23 28.66
N LEU A 34 1.80 -34.54 28.37
CA LEU A 34 0.98 -35.12 27.34
C LEU A 34 -0.12 -35.93 28.02
N ASN A 35 -1.36 -35.56 27.78
CA ASN A 35 -2.55 -36.27 28.24
C ASN A 35 -3.25 -36.90 27.03
N LEU A 36 -3.64 -38.16 27.10
CA LEU A 36 -4.33 -38.91 26.06
C LEU A 36 -5.58 -39.60 26.64
N GLY A 37 -6.68 -39.57 25.90
CA GLY A 37 -7.95 -40.18 26.28
C GLY A 37 -8.82 -39.26 27.14
N HIS A 38 -9.35 -39.78 28.26
CA HIS A 38 -10.23 -38.99 29.12
C HIS A 38 -9.45 -37.89 29.88
N ILE A 39 -9.59 -36.63 29.44
CA ILE A 39 -8.88 -35.49 30.01
C ILE A 39 -9.64 -34.95 31.23
N VAL A 40 -9.06 -35.13 32.42
CA VAL A 40 -9.62 -34.66 33.69
C VAL A 40 -8.81 -33.53 34.24
N ASP A 41 -9.45 -32.39 34.54
CA ASP A 41 -8.84 -31.34 35.36
C ASP A 41 -8.55 -31.92 36.76
N SER A 42 -7.28 -32.07 37.12
CA SER A 42 -6.83 -32.66 38.38
C SER A 42 -7.15 -31.80 39.61
N GLN A 43 -7.50 -30.53 39.45
CA GLN A 43 -7.84 -29.60 40.54
C GLN A 43 -9.35 -29.48 40.77
N ARG A 44 -10.17 -29.83 39.83
CA ARG A 44 -11.63 -29.81 39.93
C ARG A 44 -12.19 -31.16 39.54
N GLN A 45 -12.39 -32.00 40.50
CA GLN A 45 -13.11 -33.29 40.34
C GLN A 45 -14.58 -33.11 39.90
N LYS A 46 -14.92 -32.02 39.24
CA LYS A 46 -16.24 -31.78 38.69
C LYS A 46 -16.23 -32.11 37.20
N ARG A 47 -17.09 -33.04 36.82
CA ARG A 47 -17.48 -33.35 35.46
C ARG A 47 -17.90 -32.08 34.72
N GLY A 48 -16.97 -31.45 34.03
CA GLY A 48 -17.28 -30.59 32.89
C GLY A 48 -17.11 -31.44 31.63
N ASN A 49 -17.69 -31.05 30.51
CA ASN A 49 -17.46 -31.62 29.18
C ASN A 49 -16.00 -31.41 28.73
N ASN A 50 -15.07 -31.96 29.46
CA ASN A 50 -13.66 -31.92 29.16
C ASN A 50 -13.39 -33.09 28.26
N GLY A 51 -13.41 -32.86 26.96
CA GLY A 51 -13.38 -33.82 25.91
C GLY A 51 -12.46 -35.04 26.12
N GLU A 52 -12.78 -36.04 25.39
CA GLU A 52 -11.85 -37.10 25.07
C GLU A 52 -10.93 -36.63 23.97
N GLY A 53 -9.66 -37.05 23.97
CA GLY A 53 -8.71 -36.64 22.96
C GLY A 53 -7.28 -36.55 23.46
N PHE A 54 -6.56 -35.54 23.06
CA PHE A 54 -5.20 -35.32 23.56
C PHE A 54 -4.98 -33.85 23.96
N GLU A 55 -4.09 -33.62 24.91
CA GLU A 55 -3.58 -32.32 25.32
C GLU A 55 -2.06 -32.37 25.45
N LEU A 56 -1.35 -31.51 24.74
CA LEU A 56 0.07 -31.20 24.94
C LEU A 56 0.20 -29.80 25.52
N ARG A 57 0.71 -29.67 26.75
CA ARG A 57 0.83 -28.36 27.40
C ARG A 57 2.11 -28.25 28.22
N THR A 58 2.55 -27.01 28.44
CA THR A 58 3.68 -26.65 29.30
C THR A 58 3.49 -25.23 29.82
N ASP A 59 4.02 -24.94 31.01
CA ASP A 59 4.12 -23.56 31.53
C ASP A 59 5.44 -22.88 31.06
N SER A 60 6.23 -23.59 30.22
CA SER A 60 7.50 -23.13 29.66
C SER A 60 7.41 -23.02 28.13
N TRP A 61 8.51 -23.22 27.42
CA TRP A 61 8.59 -23.10 25.98
C TRP A 61 8.11 -24.37 25.26
N GLY A 62 7.37 -24.18 24.15
CA GLY A 62 6.95 -25.30 23.28
C GLY A 62 7.44 -25.08 21.84
N ALA A 63 7.80 -26.16 21.16
CA ALA A 63 8.13 -26.18 19.73
C ALA A 63 7.62 -27.44 19.05
N LEU A 64 6.97 -27.27 17.88
CA LEU A 64 6.65 -28.34 16.94
C LEU A 64 7.52 -28.17 15.71
N ARG A 65 8.38 -29.13 15.39
CA ARG A 65 9.29 -29.08 14.24
C ARG A 65 9.28 -30.39 13.48
N ALA A 66 9.11 -30.28 12.15
CA ALA A 66 9.22 -31.41 11.24
C ALA A 66 10.00 -31.01 10.00
N GLY A 67 11.18 -31.61 9.76
CA GLY A 67 12.10 -31.20 8.70
C GLY A 67 11.56 -31.41 7.27
N LYS A 68 10.61 -32.31 7.08
CA LYS A 68 9.97 -32.58 5.78
C LYS A 68 8.63 -31.86 5.59
N GLY A 69 8.12 -31.18 6.62
CA GLY A 69 6.83 -30.47 6.60
C GLY A 69 5.93 -30.88 7.76
N LEU A 70 4.90 -30.07 8.00
CA LEU A 70 3.94 -30.26 9.08
C LEU A 70 2.51 -30.13 8.52
N PHE A 71 1.68 -31.14 8.81
CA PHE A 71 0.25 -31.09 8.54
C PHE A 71 -0.51 -31.00 9.85
N ILE A 72 -1.36 -29.99 9.99
CA ILE A 72 -2.26 -29.77 11.12
C ILE A 72 -3.67 -29.79 10.59
N SER A 73 -4.46 -30.79 10.98
CA SER A 73 -5.80 -31.00 10.44
C SER A 73 -6.81 -31.24 11.55
N ALA A 74 -8.04 -30.77 11.31
CA ALA A 74 -9.25 -31.16 12.02
C ALA A 74 -10.13 -32.13 11.20
N ASP A 75 -9.66 -32.61 10.06
CA ASP A 75 -10.35 -33.62 9.26
C ASP A 75 -10.38 -34.96 10.00
N ALA A 76 -11.57 -35.57 10.05
CA ALA A 76 -11.76 -36.82 10.78
C ALA A 76 -11.13 -38.02 10.06
N GLN A 77 -10.33 -38.79 10.80
CA GLN A 77 -9.89 -40.14 10.39
C GLN A 77 -10.58 -41.18 11.26
N ASN A 78 -11.61 -41.83 10.74
CA ASN A 78 -12.39 -42.78 11.49
C ASN A 78 -11.54 -43.98 11.90
N GLN A 79 -11.67 -44.43 13.18
CA GLN A 79 -10.92 -45.55 13.76
C GLN A 79 -9.38 -45.39 13.70
N ALA A 80 -8.90 -44.15 13.58
CA ALA A 80 -7.48 -43.85 13.37
C ALA A 80 -6.84 -44.65 12.21
N SER A 81 -7.65 -45.01 11.21
CA SER A 81 -7.22 -45.72 10.00
C SER A 81 -6.88 -44.71 8.91
N GLY A 82 -5.97 -45.04 8.01
CA GLY A 82 -5.54 -44.19 6.90
C GLY A 82 -4.05 -43.87 6.95
N GLN A 83 -3.60 -43.08 5.99
CA GLN A 83 -2.21 -42.67 5.93
C GLN A 83 -1.95 -41.49 6.88
N VAL A 84 -0.77 -41.47 7.49
CA VAL A 84 -0.37 -40.37 8.45
C VAL A 84 -0.46 -38.97 7.83
N LEU A 85 -0.23 -38.86 6.53
CA LEU A 85 -0.31 -37.61 5.76
C LEU A 85 -1.40 -37.70 4.71
N ASP A 86 -2.62 -38.06 5.10
CA ASP A 86 -3.79 -37.95 4.24
C ASP A 86 -4.20 -36.48 4.17
N MET A 87 -3.95 -35.85 3.03
CA MET A 87 -4.16 -34.41 2.77
C MET A 87 -5.16 -34.18 1.63
N ASP A 88 -5.91 -35.18 1.20
CA ASP A 88 -6.78 -35.12 0.02
C ASP A 88 -7.81 -33.97 0.14
N ALA A 89 -8.40 -33.76 1.31
CA ALA A 89 -9.34 -32.67 1.57
C ALA A 89 -8.67 -31.30 1.42
N ALA A 90 -7.50 -31.11 2.00
CA ALA A 90 -6.75 -29.84 1.90
C ALA A 90 -6.30 -29.57 0.47
N ILE A 91 -5.84 -30.59 -0.26
CA ILE A 91 -5.44 -30.48 -1.67
C ILE A 91 -6.63 -30.08 -2.53
N ALA A 92 -7.79 -30.72 -2.35
CA ALA A 92 -9.01 -30.39 -3.08
C ALA A 92 -9.43 -28.92 -2.89
N GLN A 93 -9.34 -28.39 -1.68
CA GLN A 93 -9.61 -26.98 -1.38
C GLN A 93 -8.63 -26.04 -2.10
N MET A 94 -7.35 -26.35 -2.09
CA MET A 94 -6.33 -25.56 -2.79
C MET A 94 -6.53 -25.59 -4.31
N GLU A 95 -6.96 -26.71 -4.89
CA GLU A 95 -7.26 -26.83 -6.32
C GLU A 95 -8.52 -26.04 -6.71
N GLN A 96 -9.54 -26.01 -5.87
CA GLN A 96 -10.73 -25.17 -6.07
C GLN A 96 -10.36 -23.68 -6.03
N ALA A 97 -9.55 -23.24 -5.06
CA ALA A 97 -9.07 -21.86 -4.97
C ALA A 97 -8.26 -21.46 -6.23
N LEU A 98 -7.38 -22.33 -6.70
CA LEU A 98 -6.61 -22.10 -7.93
C LEU A 98 -7.53 -21.99 -9.15
N SER A 99 -8.55 -22.83 -9.28
CA SER A 99 -9.54 -22.77 -10.35
C SER A 99 -10.30 -21.46 -10.35
N LEU A 100 -10.72 -20.97 -9.18
CA LEU A 100 -11.36 -19.66 -9.03
C LEU A 100 -10.43 -18.52 -9.46
N ALA A 101 -9.18 -18.50 -8.98
CA ALA A 101 -8.20 -17.50 -9.37
C ALA A 101 -7.99 -17.45 -10.89
N LYS A 102 -7.93 -18.62 -11.55
CA LYS A 102 -7.85 -18.73 -13.03
C LYS A 102 -9.04 -18.09 -13.73
N SER A 103 -10.24 -18.39 -13.27
CA SER A 103 -11.47 -17.89 -13.88
C SER A 103 -11.57 -16.35 -13.75
N LEU A 104 -11.24 -15.80 -12.61
CA LEU A 104 -11.23 -14.35 -12.36
C LEU A 104 -10.14 -13.64 -13.17
N ASN A 105 -8.95 -14.21 -13.27
CA ASN A 105 -7.87 -13.66 -14.06
C ASN A 105 -8.23 -13.61 -15.56
N LYS A 106 -8.87 -14.67 -16.08
CA LYS A 106 -9.39 -14.71 -17.44
C LYS A 106 -10.46 -13.64 -17.67
N ALA A 107 -11.38 -13.45 -16.74
CA ALA A 107 -12.42 -12.42 -16.84
C ALA A 107 -11.82 -11.01 -16.84
N ALA A 108 -10.85 -10.74 -15.98
CA ALA A 108 -10.13 -9.47 -15.93
C ALA A 108 -9.40 -9.19 -17.26
N HIS A 109 -8.67 -10.16 -17.79
CA HIS A 109 -8.00 -10.04 -19.09
C HIS A 109 -8.98 -9.76 -20.25
N THR A 110 -10.13 -10.45 -20.25
CA THR A 110 -11.17 -10.20 -21.27
C THR A 110 -11.74 -8.78 -21.19
N ALA A 111 -11.77 -8.20 -19.99
CA ALA A 111 -12.17 -6.82 -19.74
C ALA A 111 -11.03 -5.80 -19.97
N GLN A 112 -9.92 -6.21 -20.59
CA GLN A 112 -8.73 -5.38 -20.85
C GLN A 112 -8.05 -4.86 -19.56
N ASN A 113 -8.29 -5.51 -18.43
CA ASN A 113 -7.50 -5.28 -17.23
C ASN A 113 -6.21 -6.12 -17.31
N GLU A 114 -5.13 -5.62 -16.73
CA GLU A 114 -3.86 -6.34 -16.75
C GLU A 114 -4.00 -7.71 -16.06
N ALA A 115 -3.58 -8.76 -16.77
CA ALA A 115 -3.49 -10.09 -16.20
C ALA A 115 -2.35 -10.13 -15.18
N THR A 116 -2.63 -10.64 -13.99
CA THR A 116 -1.59 -10.83 -12.96
C THR A 116 -0.97 -12.22 -13.10
N GLU A 117 0.29 -12.38 -12.72
CA GLU A 117 0.93 -13.70 -12.62
C GLU A 117 0.44 -14.51 -11.40
N ALA A 118 -0.55 -14.00 -10.67
CA ALA A 118 -1.07 -14.63 -9.44
C ALA A 118 -1.50 -16.08 -9.66
N GLU A 119 -2.05 -16.41 -10.84
CA GLU A 119 -2.41 -17.77 -11.21
C GLU A 119 -1.21 -18.72 -11.27
N ALA A 120 -0.16 -18.32 -11.99
CA ALA A 120 1.04 -19.14 -12.14
C ALA A 120 1.78 -19.30 -10.80
N GLN A 121 1.75 -18.25 -9.98
CA GLN A 121 2.37 -18.25 -8.65
C GLN A 121 1.60 -19.13 -7.67
N ALA A 122 0.27 -19.03 -7.62
CA ALA A 122 -0.58 -19.90 -6.81
C ALA A 122 -0.48 -21.35 -7.24
N GLY A 123 -0.38 -21.62 -8.56
CA GLY A 123 -0.15 -22.97 -9.10
C GLY A 123 1.18 -23.54 -8.63
N ARG A 124 2.26 -22.80 -8.71
CA ARG A 124 3.60 -23.25 -8.21
C ARG A 124 3.59 -23.53 -6.71
N LEU A 125 2.90 -22.71 -5.92
CA LEU A 125 2.77 -22.94 -4.49
C LEU A 125 1.98 -24.22 -4.21
N ASN A 126 0.84 -24.40 -4.87
CA ASN A 126 0.01 -25.59 -4.73
C ASN A 126 0.80 -26.87 -5.08
N ASP A 127 1.51 -26.90 -6.21
CA ASP A 127 2.31 -28.05 -6.61
C ASP A 127 3.46 -28.34 -5.63
N SER A 128 4.04 -27.30 -5.02
CA SER A 128 5.09 -27.44 -4.01
C SER A 128 4.56 -28.04 -2.70
N LEU A 129 3.32 -27.72 -2.34
CA LEU A 129 2.68 -28.18 -1.10
C LEU A 129 1.98 -29.54 -1.25
N LYS A 130 1.64 -29.97 -2.48
CA LYS A 130 1.06 -31.29 -2.73
C LYS A 130 1.92 -32.38 -2.10
N GLN A 131 1.31 -33.18 -1.21
CA GLN A 131 1.96 -34.28 -0.49
C GLN A 131 3.26 -33.84 0.26
N LEU A 132 3.38 -32.58 0.62
CA LEU A 132 4.58 -32.03 1.27
C LEU A 132 5.88 -32.43 0.54
N GLN A 133 5.91 -32.33 -0.79
CA GLN A 133 7.11 -32.59 -1.59
C GLN A 133 8.26 -31.63 -1.24
N ARG A 134 7.93 -30.46 -0.67
CA ARG A 134 8.86 -29.51 -0.04
C ARG A 134 8.43 -29.26 1.40
N SER A 135 9.37 -28.82 2.24
CA SER A 135 9.08 -28.44 3.62
C SER A 135 8.08 -27.27 3.66
N GLY A 136 6.90 -27.52 4.17
CA GLY A 136 5.84 -26.53 4.30
C GLY A 136 4.95 -26.83 5.50
N ILE A 137 4.05 -25.90 5.82
CA ILE A 137 3.01 -26.08 6.84
C ILE A 137 1.67 -25.98 6.13
N ILE A 138 0.85 -27.01 6.26
CA ILE A 138 -0.52 -27.02 5.78
C ILE A 138 -1.45 -27.10 6.99
N GLN A 139 -2.46 -26.23 7.01
CA GLN A 139 -3.54 -26.24 7.99
C GLN A 139 -4.87 -26.47 7.28
N SER A 140 -5.67 -27.41 7.76
CA SER A 140 -6.96 -27.76 7.18
C SER A 140 -8.00 -27.99 8.27
N ALA A 141 -9.22 -27.53 8.04
CA ALA A 141 -10.36 -27.83 8.90
C ALA A 141 -11.67 -27.70 8.12
N PRO A 142 -12.62 -28.67 8.23
CA PRO A 142 -13.87 -28.65 7.48
C PRO A 142 -14.77 -27.45 7.85
N ASP A 143 -14.80 -27.04 9.12
CA ASP A 143 -15.70 -25.99 9.61
C ASP A 143 -15.05 -24.62 9.77
N GLY A 144 -13.72 -24.52 9.55
CA GLY A 144 -13.01 -23.23 9.54
C GLY A 144 -11.79 -23.16 10.45
N ILE A 145 -10.96 -22.14 10.20
CA ILE A 145 -9.74 -21.81 10.94
C ILE A 145 -9.86 -20.38 11.43
N ALA A 146 -9.73 -20.17 12.74
CA ALA A 146 -9.71 -18.85 13.35
C ALA A 146 -8.34 -18.56 13.99
N THR A 147 -7.80 -17.37 13.72
CA THR A 147 -6.61 -16.85 14.40
C THR A 147 -6.98 -15.55 15.11
N ALA A 148 -6.73 -15.46 16.41
CA ALA A 148 -7.08 -14.30 17.22
C ALA A 148 -5.96 -13.95 18.20
N THR A 149 -5.74 -12.64 18.41
CA THR A 149 -4.80 -12.12 19.40
C THR A 149 -5.34 -10.80 19.94
N PRO A 150 -5.17 -10.50 21.23
CA PRO A 150 -5.50 -9.18 21.78
C PRO A 150 -4.48 -8.10 21.41
N GLN A 151 -3.38 -8.46 20.79
CA GLN A 151 -2.29 -7.60 20.37
C GLN A 151 -2.21 -7.53 18.83
N SER A 152 -1.04 -7.54 18.28
CA SER A 152 -0.80 -7.41 16.85
C SER A 152 -0.67 -8.78 16.17
N GLN A 153 -1.10 -8.84 14.91
CA GLN A 153 -0.89 -9.98 14.02
C GLN A 153 -0.10 -9.49 12.80
N LEU A 154 0.98 -10.20 12.46
CA LEU A 154 1.83 -9.90 11.31
C LEU A 154 1.80 -11.08 10.34
N HIS A 155 1.47 -10.79 9.06
CA HIS A 155 1.60 -11.72 7.95
C HIS A 155 2.68 -11.21 7.00
N THR A 156 3.75 -11.95 6.81
CA THR A 156 4.85 -11.59 5.92
C THR A 156 5.27 -12.78 5.07
N ALA A 157 5.64 -12.53 3.84
CA ALA A 157 6.21 -13.51 2.93
C ALA A 157 7.34 -12.87 2.12
N GLY A 158 8.43 -13.61 1.89
CA GLY A 158 9.55 -13.15 1.07
C GLY A 158 9.23 -13.03 -0.42
N GLN A 159 8.10 -13.57 -0.88
CA GLN A 159 7.66 -13.51 -2.28
C GLN A 159 6.20 -13.07 -2.39
N HIS A 160 5.24 -13.95 -2.11
CA HIS A 160 3.82 -13.70 -2.43
C HIS A 160 2.92 -14.05 -1.26
N ILE A 161 1.83 -13.29 -1.10
CA ILE A 161 0.69 -13.60 -0.25
C ILE A 161 -0.54 -13.67 -1.15
N HIS A 162 -1.27 -14.79 -1.12
CA HIS A 162 -2.51 -14.99 -1.86
C HIS A 162 -3.67 -15.16 -0.89
N HIS A 163 -4.69 -14.32 -1.05
CA HIS A 163 -5.98 -14.46 -0.38
C HIS A 163 -7.02 -14.82 -1.44
N ILE A 164 -7.55 -16.04 -1.38
CA ILE A 164 -8.55 -16.55 -2.34
C ILE A 164 -9.72 -17.08 -1.52
N SER A 165 -10.92 -16.54 -1.76
CA SER A 165 -12.17 -16.96 -1.12
C SER A 165 -13.17 -17.39 -2.15
N GLY A 166 -13.89 -18.48 -1.91
CA GLY A 166 -15.02 -18.92 -2.73
C GLY A 166 -16.30 -18.12 -2.47
N GLY A 167 -16.34 -17.35 -1.39
CA GLY A 167 -17.40 -16.43 -1.04
C GLY A 167 -16.84 -15.01 -0.89
N ASP A 168 -17.25 -14.31 0.15
CA ASP A 168 -16.87 -12.94 0.41
C ASP A 168 -15.48 -12.84 1.06
N THR A 169 -14.83 -11.72 0.86
CA THR A 169 -13.63 -11.30 1.61
C THR A 169 -13.89 -9.94 2.20
N ASP A 170 -14.04 -9.87 3.52
CA ASP A 170 -14.29 -8.64 4.27
C ASP A 170 -13.02 -8.16 4.97
N ILE A 171 -12.69 -6.88 4.77
CA ILE A 171 -11.60 -6.21 5.47
C ILE A 171 -12.17 -5.02 6.21
N SER A 172 -12.15 -5.06 7.55
CA SER A 172 -12.65 -4.00 8.42
C SER A 172 -11.57 -3.53 9.36
N ALA A 173 -11.34 -2.22 9.41
CA ALA A 173 -10.37 -1.59 10.29
C ALA A 173 -11.08 -0.57 11.20
N GLY A 174 -10.81 -0.62 12.50
CA GLY A 174 -11.35 0.36 13.48
C GLY A 174 -10.74 1.76 13.33
N SER A 175 -9.64 1.89 12.60
CA SER A 175 -8.97 3.16 12.28
C SER A 175 -8.67 3.22 10.79
N ASN A 176 -7.47 2.96 10.35
CA ASN A 176 -7.04 3.15 8.97
C ASN A 176 -6.87 1.83 8.23
N PHE A 177 -7.26 1.81 6.97
CA PHE A 177 -6.86 0.80 6.00
C PHE A 177 -5.93 1.44 4.98
N THR A 178 -4.72 0.92 4.83
CA THR A 178 -3.71 1.47 3.92
C THR A 178 -3.17 0.37 3.01
N ALA A 179 -3.12 0.63 1.70
CA ALA A 179 -2.56 -0.26 0.70
C ALA A 179 -1.50 0.48 -0.12
N HIS A 180 -0.27 -0.05 -0.19
CA HIS A 180 0.82 0.48 -0.98
C HIS A 180 1.37 -0.60 -1.90
N ALA A 181 1.71 -0.25 -3.12
CA ALA A 181 2.38 -1.11 -4.09
C ALA A 181 3.46 -0.32 -4.83
N VAL A 182 4.61 -0.94 -5.08
CA VAL A 182 5.67 -0.36 -5.94
C VAL A 182 5.23 -0.36 -7.41
N GLY A 183 4.50 -1.39 -7.82
CA GLY A 183 3.91 -1.49 -9.17
C GLY A 183 2.51 -0.91 -9.23
N SER A 184 1.55 -1.70 -9.64
CA SER A 184 0.15 -1.29 -9.83
C SER A 184 -0.77 -1.78 -8.70
N VAL A 185 -1.89 -1.08 -8.49
CA VAL A 185 -3.04 -1.53 -7.71
C VAL A 185 -4.21 -1.71 -8.66
N ASN A 186 -4.61 -2.96 -8.93
CA ASN A 186 -5.70 -3.29 -9.85
C ASN A 186 -6.93 -3.71 -9.05
N LEU A 187 -8.06 -3.02 -9.28
CA LEU A 187 -9.35 -3.34 -8.71
C LEU A 187 -10.32 -3.71 -9.84
N PHE A 188 -10.77 -4.94 -9.87
CA PHE A 188 -11.68 -5.46 -10.90
C PHE A 188 -12.93 -6.08 -10.25
N ALA A 189 -14.10 -5.65 -10.70
CA ALA A 189 -15.38 -6.24 -10.35
C ALA A 189 -16.06 -6.76 -11.61
N GLN A 190 -16.30 -8.06 -11.69
CA GLN A 190 -16.86 -8.69 -12.90
C GLN A 190 -18.34 -8.32 -13.12
N SER A 191 -19.15 -8.17 -12.09
CA SER A 191 -20.61 -8.09 -12.26
C SER A 191 -21.24 -6.87 -11.62
N ASN A 192 -21.09 -6.66 -10.33
CA ASN A 192 -21.94 -5.74 -9.54
C ASN A 192 -21.31 -4.34 -9.37
N GLY A 193 -20.22 -4.07 -10.07
CA GLY A 193 -19.54 -2.78 -10.07
C GLY A 193 -18.65 -2.53 -8.84
N ALA A 194 -18.07 -1.33 -8.80
CA ALA A 194 -17.23 -0.85 -7.70
C ALA A 194 -17.78 0.47 -7.15
N LYS A 195 -17.67 0.67 -5.84
CA LYS A 195 -18.10 1.91 -5.17
C LYS A 195 -16.96 2.47 -4.34
N LEU A 196 -16.71 3.77 -4.48
CA LEU A 196 -15.81 4.54 -3.65
C LEU A 196 -16.62 5.66 -2.98
N GLN A 197 -16.76 5.63 -1.66
CA GLN A 197 -17.61 6.57 -0.91
C GLN A 197 -16.87 7.04 0.33
N ALA A 198 -16.86 8.35 0.58
CA ALA A 198 -16.48 8.94 1.85
C ALA A 198 -17.71 9.58 2.49
N ASN A 199 -18.06 9.15 3.70
CA ASN A 199 -19.19 9.75 4.43
C ASN A 199 -18.86 11.17 4.93
N GLN A 200 -17.60 11.36 5.38
CA GLN A 200 -17.06 12.66 5.79
C GLN A 200 -15.67 12.81 5.20
N GLY A 201 -15.29 14.06 4.91
CA GLY A 201 -14.02 14.35 4.25
C GLY A 201 -14.12 14.22 2.72
N LYS A 202 -13.01 14.47 2.05
CA LYS A 202 -12.92 14.48 0.58
C LYS A 202 -12.53 13.11 0.03
N VAL A 203 -12.93 12.84 -1.21
CA VAL A 203 -12.35 11.80 -2.04
C VAL A 203 -11.35 12.48 -2.98
N GLU A 204 -10.09 12.06 -2.95
CA GLU A 204 -9.05 12.53 -3.86
C GLU A 204 -8.63 11.40 -4.81
N ILE A 205 -8.62 11.71 -6.11
CA ILE A 205 -8.13 10.81 -7.16
C ILE A 205 -7.15 11.62 -8.00
N GLN A 206 -5.88 11.20 -8.06
CA GLN A 206 -4.81 11.95 -8.69
C GLN A 206 -3.92 11.02 -9.51
N ALA A 207 -3.59 11.44 -10.75
CA ALA A 207 -2.45 10.96 -11.51
C ALA A 207 -1.40 12.07 -11.47
N GLN A 208 -0.34 11.90 -10.66
CA GLN A 208 0.59 13.01 -10.37
C GLN A 208 1.58 13.25 -11.50
N ASN A 209 1.96 12.22 -12.24
CA ASN A 209 3.01 12.29 -13.26
C ASN A 209 2.57 11.74 -14.62
N ASP A 210 1.28 11.44 -14.78
CA ASP A 210 0.76 10.84 -16.02
C ASP A 210 -0.71 11.22 -16.21
N GLU A 211 -1.34 10.74 -17.29
CA GLU A 211 -2.74 11.02 -17.63
C GLU A 211 -3.73 10.30 -16.70
N MET A 212 -4.91 10.87 -16.55
CA MET A 212 -6.07 10.24 -15.94
C MET A 212 -7.14 10.01 -17.00
N GLN A 213 -7.60 8.78 -17.14
CA GLN A 213 -8.69 8.41 -18.05
C GLN A 213 -9.93 7.96 -17.27
N ILE A 214 -11.09 8.54 -17.60
CA ILE A 214 -12.40 8.16 -17.05
C ILE A 214 -13.32 7.87 -18.23
N ASN A 215 -13.64 6.59 -18.44
CA ASN A 215 -14.42 6.14 -19.58
C ASN A 215 -15.69 5.42 -19.13
N ALA A 216 -16.81 5.68 -19.80
CA ALA A 216 -18.05 4.97 -19.62
C ALA A 216 -18.67 4.59 -20.99
N LEU A 217 -19.16 3.36 -21.11
CA LEU A 217 -19.89 2.94 -22.31
C LEU A 217 -21.24 3.68 -22.47
N LYS A 218 -21.87 4.02 -21.35
CA LYS A 218 -23.12 4.74 -21.29
C LYS A 218 -22.89 6.15 -20.73
N ASP A 219 -23.82 6.65 -19.98
CA ASP A 219 -23.79 8.00 -19.42
C ASP A 219 -22.69 8.14 -18.36
N ALA A 220 -22.01 9.29 -18.37
CA ALA A 220 -21.14 9.75 -17.29
C ALA A 220 -21.75 11.03 -16.69
N THR A 221 -21.93 11.07 -15.37
CA THR A 221 -22.54 12.21 -14.70
C THR A 221 -21.59 12.79 -13.66
N ILE A 222 -21.36 14.10 -13.72
CA ILE A 222 -20.59 14.86 -12.73
C ILE A 222 -21.47 15.96 -12.18
N THR A 223 -21.80 15.91 -10.89
CA THR A 223 -22.71 16.89 -10.24
C THR A 223 -22.16 17.38 -8.91
N SER A 224 -22.50 18.60 -8.54
CA SER A 224 -22.28 19.17 -7.21
C SER A 224 -23.63 19.69 -6.69
N SER A 225 -24.13 19.13 -5.59
CA SER A 225 -25.47 19.47 -5.08
C SER A 225 -25.54 20.80 -4.34
N ALA A 226 -24.44 21.27 -3.74
CA ALA A 226 -24.42 22.46 -2.89
C ALA A 226 -23.27 23.43 -3.22
N GLY A 227 -22.48 23.13 -4.21
CA GLY A 227 -21.32 23.94 -4.60
C GLY A 227 -21.19 24.07 -6.11
N LYS A 228 -19.97 24.22 -6.58
CA LYS A 228 -19.65 24.36 -8.01
C LYS A 228 -18.88 23.14 -8.54
N VAL A 229 -18.96 22.90 -9.85
CA VAL A 229 -18.02 22.06 -10.60
C VAL A 229 -17.03 23.02 -11.27
N THR A 230 -15.74 22.79 -11.07
CA THR A 230 -14.66 23.55 -11.73
C THR A 230 -13.93 22.60 -12.66
N ILE A 231 -13.81 22.99 -13.94
CA ILE A 231 -13.01 22.29 -14.95
C ILE A 231 -11.96 23.30 -15.41
N ALA A 232 -10.69 23.01 -15.22
CA ALA A 232 -9.59 23.89 -15.58
C ALA A 232 -8.44 23.07 -16.17
N ALA A 233 -7.77 23.61 -17.19
CA ALA A 233 -6.58 23.03 -17.80
C ALA A 233 -5.57 24.14 -18.07
N LYS A 234 -4.26 23.78 -18.12
CA LYS A 234 -3.19 24.72 -18.47
C LYS A 234 -3.32 25.15 -19.93
N ASP A 235 -3.49 24.20 -20.85
CA ASP A 235 -3.37 24.45 -22.28
C ASP A 235 -4.73 24.56 -22.99
N GLU A 236 -5.61 23.56 -22.86
CA GLU A 236 -6.87 23.53 -23.61
C GLU A 236 -7.97 22.77 -22.85
N ILE A 237 -9.21 23.26 -22.95
CA ILE A 237 -10.41 22.50 -22.61
C ILE A 237 -11.22 22.32 -23.89
N LEU A 238 -11.49 21.07 -24.26
CA LEU A 238 -12.30 20.71 -25.42
C LEU A 238 -13.54 19.92 -25.00
N LEU A 239 -14.72 20.47 -25.24
CA LEU A 239 -16.01 19.79 -25.08
C LEU A 239 -16.58 19.52 -26.47
N THR A 240 -16.77 18.26 -26.84
CA THR A 240 -17.19 17.89 -28.22
C THR A 240 -18.27 16.83 -28.24
N SER A 241 -19.19 16.93 -29.22
CA SER A 241 -20.19 15.92 -29.53
C SER A 241 -20.67 16.05 -30.97
N GLY A 242 -20.63 14.94 -31.76
CA GLY A 242 -21.15 14.92 -33.12
C GLY A 242 -20.56 15.95 -34.10
N GLY A 243 -19.29 16.33 -33.87
CA GLY A 243 -18.58 17.35 -34.66
C GLY A 243 -18.84 18.79 -34.20
N ALA A 244 -19.73 19.05 -33.25
CA ALA A 244 -19.85 20.32 -32.59
C ALA A 244 -18.92 20.38 -31.38
N TYR A 245 -18.36 21.57 -31.06
CA TYR A 245 -17.42 21.73 -30.00
C TYR A 245 -17.46 23.13 -29.33
N ILE A 246 -17.02 23.16 -28.06
CA ILE A 246 -16.59 24.35 -27.34
C ILE A 246 -15.12 24.15 -27.01
N LYS A 247 -14.26 25.02 -27.48
CA LYS A 247 -12.82 25.01 -27.20
C LYS A 247 -12.44 26.27 -26.46
N ILE A 248 -11.73 26.12 -25.34
CA ILE A 248 -11.18 27.21 -24.55
C ILE A 248 -9.67 27.05 -24.61
N LYS A 249 -8.99 28.00 -25.24
CA LYS A 249 -7.55 27.95 -25.49
C LYS A 249 -6.99 29.36 -25.65
N ASP A 250 -5.80 29.62 -25.14
CA ASP A 250 -5.06 30.89 -25.32
C ASP A 250 -5.92 32.12 -25.05
N GLY A 251 -6.76 32.08 -24.01
CA GLY A 251 -7.67 33.17 -23.65
C GLY A 251 -8.89 33.35 -24.57
N ASN A 252 -9.09 32.49 -25.55
CA ASN A 252 -10.21 32.53 -26.48
C ASN A 252 -11.24 31.43 -26.18
N ILE A 253 -12.51 31.73 -26.50
CA ILE A 253 -13.60 30.72 -26.53
C ILE A 253 -14.09 30.61 -27.96
N GLU A 254 -13.94 29.40 -28.55
CA GLU A 254 -14.39 29.08 -29.89
C GLU A 254 -15.59 28.14 -29.85
N LEU A 255 -16.65 28.51 -30.56
CA LEU A 255 -17.85 27.69 -30.77
C LEU A 255 -17.90 27.25 -32.24
N GLY A 256 -17.76 25.95 -32.48
CA GLY A 256 -17.81 25.42 -33.83
C GLY A 256 -18.84 24.30 -33.97
N CYS A 257 -19.58 24.27 -35.08
CA CYS A 257 -20.49 23.19 -35.37
C CYS A 257 -20.74 23.06 -36.92
N PRO A 258 -21.01 21.84 -37.43
CA PRO A 258 -21.34 21.66 -38.85
C PRO A 258 -22.75 22.14 -39.22
N LYS A 259 -23.60 22.49 -38.26
CA LYS A 259 -24.98 22.93 -38.46
C LYS A 259 -25.22 24.35 -37.89
N MET A 260 -26.12 24.51 -36.96
CA MET A 260 -26.53 25.81 -36.43
C MET A 260 -26.28 25.91 -34.92
N VAL A 261 -25.86 27.07 -34.46
CA VAL A 261 -25.83 27.42 -33.06
C VAL A 261 -27.16 28.05 -32.65
N TRP A 262 -27.88 27.45 -31.70
CA TRP A 262 -29.11 27.97 -31.15
C TRP A 262 -28.88 28.62 -29.80
N VAL A 263 -29.08 29.93 -29.71
CA VAL A 263 -29.01 30.66 -28.43
C VAL A 263 -30.43 30.98 -27.99
N LYS A 264 -30.86 30.39 -26.86
CA LYS A 264 -32.19 30.61 -26.28
C LYS A 264 -32.02 31.30 -24.93
N CYS A 265 -32.21 32.60 -24.89
CA CYS A 265 -32.05 33.46 -23.70
C CYS A 265 -33.02 34.64 -23.74
N ALA A 266 -33.27 35.24 -22.59
CA ALA A 266 -34.09 36.47 -22.49
C ALA A 266 -33.39 37.72 -23.02
N GLY A 267 -32.05 37.72 -23.12
CA GLY A 267 -31.27 38.82 -23.66
C GLY A 267 -29.82 38.37 -23.92
N PHE A 268 -29.14 39.02 -24.84
CA PHE A 268 -27.73 38.78 -25.19
C PHE A 268 -26.98 40.10 -25.10
N GLN A 269 -25.92 40.17 -24.30
CA GLN A 269 -25.09 41.36 -24.13
C GLN A 269 -23.64 41.03 -24.41
N VAL A 270 -22.94 41.86 -25.14
CA VAL A 270 -21.50 41.81 -25.34
C VAL A 270 -20.88 42.90 -24.47
N MET A 271 -20.03 42.49 -23.52
CA MET A 271 -19.35 43.39 -22.58
C MET A 271 -17.85 43.42 -22.94
N GLY A 272 -17.12 44.38 -22.32
CA GLY A 272 -15.68 44.44 -22.47
C GLY A 272 -14.93 43.22 -21.93
N PRO A 273 -13.63 43.08 -22.24
CA PRO A 273 -12.83 41.93 -21.85
C PRO A 273 -12.76 41.76 -20.32
N ASN A 274 -12.81 40.52 -19.86
CA ASN A 274 -12.63 40.13 -18.45
C ASN A 274 -11.90 38.81 -18.38
N GLN A 275 -11.25 38.53 -17.23
CA GLN A 275 -10.54 37.29 -17.02
C GLN A 275 -10.77 36.74 -15.61
N VAL A 276 -10.70 35.40 -15.47
CA VAL A 276 -10.72 34.70 -14.18
C VAL A 276 -9.41 33.90 -14.06
N LYS A 277 -8.69 34.12 -12.95
CA LYS A 277 -7.49 33.36 -12.64
C LYS A 277 -7.85 32.14 -11.79
N GLN A 278 -7.57 30.98 -12.30
CA GLN A 278 -7.73 29.70 -11.59
C GLN A 278 -6.35 29.14 -11.24
N ILE A 279 -6.15 28.83 -9.95
CA ILE A 279 -4.95 28.14 -9.49
C ILE A 279 -5.16 26.65 -9.74
N LEU A 280 -4.28 26.03 -10.53
CA LEU A 280 -4.27 24.59 -10.76
C LEU A 280 -3.57 23.88 -9.60
N PRO A 281 -3.96 22.64 -9.27
CA PRO A 281 -3.25 21.85 -8.27
C PRO A 281 -1.81 21.58 -8.75
N PHE A 282 -0.90 21.68 -7.81
CA PHE A 282 0.49 21.29 -7.98
C PHE A 282 0.69 19.90 -7.37
N PHE A 283 1.35 18.99 -8.08
CA PHE A 283 1.67 17.65 -7.60
C PHE A 283 3.16 17.52 -7.35
N THR A 284 3.50 16.98 -6.17
CA THR A 284 4.87 16.61 -5.85
C THR A 284 5.25 15.35 -6.64
N GLY A 285 6.28 15.46 -7.48
CA GLY A 285 6.78 14.32 -8.26
C GLY A 285 7.55 13.30 -7.41
N PRO A 286 7.98 12.18 -8.01
CA PRO A 286 8.74 11.14 -7.31
C PRO A 286 10.18 11.55 -6.99
N TYR A 287 10.70 12.59 -7.63
CA TYR A 287 12.02 13.14 -7.37
C TYR A 287 11.91 14.32 -6.42
N SER A 288 12.79 14.36 -5.42
CA SER A 288 12.83 15.48 -4.47
C SER A 288 14.27 15.89 -4.22
N GLY A 289 14.49 17.19 -3.99
CA GLY A 289 15.79 17.75 -3.65
C GLY A 289 15.64 18.97 -2.76
N ALA A 290 16.64 19.20 -1.92
CA ALA A 290 16.78 20.39 -1.11
C ALA A 290 18.25 20.82 -1.14
N PHE A 291 18.50 22.11 -1.08
CA PHE A 291 19.86 22.66 -1.06
C PHE A 291 20.23 23.06 0.36
N VAL A 292 21.52 22.90 0.69
CA VAL A 292 22.09 23.44 1.93
C VAL A 292 23.09 24.54 1.54
N VAL A 293 22.74 25.76 1.87
CA VAL A 293 23.59 26.94 1.56
C VAL A 293 24.65 27.08 2.63
N LYS A 294 25.92 27.11 2.21
CA LYS A 294 27.09 27.31 3.08
C LYS A 294 27.96 28.44 2.57
N ASP A 295 28.55 29.19 3.49
CA ASP A 295 29.56 30.19 3.19
C ASP A 295 30.85 29.48 2.74
N GLU A 296 31.37 29.85 1.59
CA GLU A 296 32.52 29.21 0.96
C GLU A 296 33.82 29.35 1.78
N LYS A 297 34.01 30.47 2.48
CA LYS A 297 35.23 30.72 3.27
C LYS A 297 35.22 30.00 4.61
N THR A 298 34.07 30.04 5.29
CA THR A 298 33.96 29.55 6.66
C THR A 298 33.44 28.11 6.71
N GLY A 299 32.74 27.64 5.66
CA GLY A 299 32.04 26.36 5.62
C GLY A 299 30.80 26.30 6.53
N GLU A 300 30.46 27.42 7.17
CA GLU A 300 29.29 27.49 8.05
C GLU A 300 27.99 27.64 7.23
N VAL A 301 26.88 27.10 7.77
CA VAL A 301 25.56 27.20 7.13
C VAL A 301 25.05 28.63 7.15
N VAL A 302 24.52 29.09 6.02
CA VAL A 302 23.94 30.43 5.88
C VAL A 302 22.45 30.37 6.18
N LYS A 303 22.02 31.08 7.23
CA LYS A 303 20.62 31.11 7.70
C LYS A 303 19.92 32.36 7.15
N ASN A 304 18.61 32.27 6.98
CA ASN A 304 17.74 33.35 6.51
C ASN A 304 18.21 33.95 5.16
N GLN A 305 18.92 33.16 4.36
CA GLN A 305 19.31 33.55 3.01
C GLN A 305 18.09 33.44 2.11
N LYS A 306 17.71 34.55 1.48
CA LYS A 306 16.65 34.55 0.47
C LYS A 306 17.12 33.87 -0.79
N TYR A 307 16.28 33.07 -1.39
CA TYR A 307 16.57 32.34 -2.62
C TYR A 307 15.36 32.26 -3.53
N LEU A 308 15.62 32.13 -4.82
CA LEU A 308 14.66 31.78 -5.85
C LEU A 308 15.05 30.37 -6.39
N MET A 309 14.16 29.42 -6.25
CA MET A 309 14.36 28.08 -6.77
C MET A 309 13.47 27.90 -8.00
N THR A 310 14.06 27.49 -9.13
CA THR A 310 13.34 27.22 -10.37
C THR A 310 13.29 25.74 -10.62
N LEU A 311 12.07 25.21 -10.75
CA LEU A 311 11.80 23.80 -11.05
C LEU A 311 11.92 23.54 -12.56
N PRO A 312 12.13 22.27 -12.99
CA PRO A 312 12.25 21.90 -14.40
C PRO A 312 11.05 22.28 -15.27
N ASP A 313 9.87 22.39 -14.70
CA ASP A 313 8.65 22.84 -15.39
C ASP A 313 8.53 24.37 -15.53
N GLY A 314 9.56 25.11 -15.07
CA GLY A 314 9.61 26.57 -15.09
C GLY A 314 8.86 27.24 -13.93
N GLN A 315 8.33 26.50 -12.97
CA GLN A 315 7.76 27.09 -11.76
C GLN A 315 8.87 27.61 -10.86
N THR A 316 8.62 28.73 -10.17
CA THR A 316 9.57 29.34 -9.25
C THR A 316 9.05 29.34 -7.82
N ILE A 317 9.93 29.09 -6.87
CA ILE A 317 9.65 29.10 -5.44
C ILE A 317 10.58 30.09 -4.77
N LEU A 318 10.01 31.14 -4.18
CA LEU A 318 10.74 32.12 -3.37
C LEU A 318 10.73 31.63 -1.91
N GLY A 319 11.88 31.58 -1.25
CA GLY A 319 12.00 31.14 0.14
C GLY A 319 13.18 31.78 0.88
N GLU A 320 13.34 31.38 2.14
CA GLU A 320 14.50 31.70 2.97
C GLU A 320 15.05 30.42 3.59
N THR A 321 16.38 30.29 3.72
CA THR A 321 17.00 29.13 4.34
C THR A 321 16.69 29.07 5.83
N GLU A 322 16.42 27.86 6.33
CA GLU A 322 16.16 27.60 7.74
C GLU A 322 17.43 27.67 8.62
N ASN A 323 17.29 27.39 9.91
CA ASN A 323 18.39 27.45 10.88
C ASN A 323 19.58 26.51 10.55
N GLU A 324 19.37 25.50 9.72
CA GLU A 324 20.37 24.56 9.24
C GLU A 324 20.94 24.95 7.85
N GLY A 325 20.59 26.15 7.34
CA GLY A 325 20.97 26.61 6.01
C GLY A 325 20.23 25.88 4.89
N LYS A 326 19.19 25.09 5.21
CA LYS A 326 18.46 24.24 4.27
C LYS A 326 17.32 25.02 3.60
N THR A 327 17.15 24.82 2.29
CA THR A 327 15.96 25.28 1.56
C THR A 327 14.78 24.37 1.84
N ILE A 328 13.58 24.77 1.43
CA ILE A 328 12.46 23.84 1.36
C ILE A 328 12.81 22.70 0.39
N THR A 329 12.21 21.54 0.61
CA THR A 329 12.33 20.40 -0.32
C THR A 329 11.47 20.67 -1.55
N ALA A 330 12.09 20.73 -2.72
CA ALA A 330 11.41 20.79 -4.00
C ALA A 330 11.15 19.37 -4.54
N TYR A 331 10.12 19.23 -5.35
CA TYR A 331 9.70 17.96 -5.94
C TYR A 331 9.56 18.11 -7.45
N SER A 332 9.92 17.09 -8.22
CA SER A 332 9.81 17.09 -9.68
C SER A 332 9.26 15.75 -10.18
N ALA A 333 8.55 15.79 -11.32
CA ALA A 333 8.07 14.63 -12.03
C ALA A 333 9.21 13.83 -12.70
N ASN A 334 10.26 14.53 -13.13
CA ASN A 334 11.38 13.97 -13.86
C ASN A 334 12.68 14.20 -13.09
N SER A 335 13.68 13.36 -13.35
CA SER A 335 15.05 13.54 -12.86
C SER A 335 15.75 14.65 -13.69
N GLU A 336 15.29 15.89 -13.53
CA GLU A 336 15.81 17.06 -14.21
C GLU A 336 16.39 18.05 -13.21
N GLN A 337 17.17 18.99 -13.68
CA GLN A 337 17.91 19.94 -12.86
C GLN A 337 16.98 20.98 -12.23
N ILE A 338 17.11 21.18 -10.91
CA ILE A 338 16.51 22.27 -10.16
C ILE A 338 17.61 23.35 -10.04
N THR A 339 17.29 24.62 -10.35
CA THR A 339 18.23 25.73 -10.18
C THR A 339 17.89 26.52 -8.92
N LEU A 340 18.94 26.97 -8.20
CA LEU A 340 18.81 27.79 -7.01
C LEU A 340 19.57 29.09 -7.25
N GLU A 341 18.89 30.21 -7.09
CA GLU A 341 19.45 31.55 -7.14
C GLU A 341 19.41 32.18 -5.74
N LEU A 342 20.55 32.66 -5.24
CA LEU A 342 20.62 33.35 -3.96
C LEU A 342 20.33 34.82 -4.17
N LEU A 343 19.40 35.39 -3.42
CA LEU A 343 18.97 36.79 -3.53
C LEU A 343 19.67 37.64 -2.46
N ASN A 344 20.25 38.76 -2.85
CA ASN A 344 20.83 39.75 -1.92
C ASN A 344 19.78 40.69 -1.36
N GLU A 345 20.00 41.26 -0.17
CA GLU A 345 19.03 42.10 0.53
C GLU A 345 18.71 43.44 -0.21
N ASP A 346 19.58 43.87 -1.09
CA ASP A 346 19.38 45.10 -1.87
C ASP A 346 18.95 44.74 -3.30
N GLU A 347 17.67 44.89 -3.56
CA GLU A 347 16.95 44.63 -4.81
C GLU A 347 17.66 45.09 -6.08
N VAL A 348 18.52 44.25 -6.67
CA VAL A 348 18.83 44.36 -8.10
C VAL A 348 18.83 42.92 -8.67
N TRP A 349 17.92 42.67 -9.59
CA TRP A 349 17.84 41.43 -10.34
C TRP A 349 19.05 41.27 -11.27
N TYR A 350 20.00 40.43 -10.94
CA TYR A 350 20.97 39.91 -11.89
C TYR A 350 20.57 38.49 -12.22
N GLN A 351 20.27 38.26 -13.49
CA GLN A 351 20.15 36.92 -14.06
C GLN A 351 21.55 36.40 -14.39
N GLU A 352 22.09 35.53 -13.58
CA GLU A 352 23.17 34.64 -14.01
C GLU A 352 22.63 33.20 -13.88
N GLU A 353 22.56 32.51 -15.02
CA GLU A 353 22.28 31.07 -15.08
C GLU A 353 23.56 30.33 -14.73
N GLU A 354 23.73 29.93 -13.49
CA GLU A 354 24.73 28.94 -13.12
C GLU A 354 24.09 27.53 -13.15
N THR A 355 24.58 26.70 -14.04
CA THR A 355 24.22 25.28 -14.15
C THR A 355 25.12 24.47 -13.24
N PHE A 356 24.55 23.84 -12.22
CA PHE A 356 25.25 22.94 -11.32
C PHE A 356 25.00 21.47 -11.71
N GLU A 357 26.06 20.66 -11.81
CA GLU A 357 25.94 19.21 -11.84
C GLU A 357 25.71 18.69 -10.41
N LEU A 358 24.58 18.00 -10.19
CA LEU A 358 24.17 17.51 -8.90
C LEU A 358 24.63 16.06 -8.72
N GLU A 359 25.51 15.81 -7.76
CA GLU A 359 25.76 14.48 -7.25
C GLU A 359 24.82 14.15 -6.08
N MET A 360 24.06 13.06 -6.20
CA MET A 360 23.22 12.57 -5.11
C MET A 360 24.08 11.90 -4.03
N THR A 361 23.90 12.31 -2.79
CA THR A 361 24.38 11.57 -1.64
C THR A 361 23.37 10.47 -1.27
N ASP A 362 23.81 9.44 -0.53
CA ASP A 362 22.97 8.33 -0.06
C ASP A 362 21.72 8.77 0.74
N ASP A 363 21.71 10.03 1.22
CA ASP A 363 20.62 10.63 2.01
C ASP A 363 19.71 11.58 1.21
N ASN A 364 19.81 11.64 -0.12
CA ASN A 364 19.07 12.57 -1.00
C ASN A 364 19.28 14.07 -0.70
N GLU A 365 20.44 14.47 -0.22
CA GLU A 365 20.82 15.85 0.01
C GLU A 365 21.85 16.35 -1.02
N PHE A 366 21.67 17.57 -1.51
CA PHE A 366 22.60 18.23 -2.43
C PHE A 366 23.36 19.32 -1.69
N LEU A 367 24.69 19.39 -1.89
CA LEU A 367 25.55 20.39 -1.31
C LEU A 367 25.97 21.38 -2.41
N ILE A 368 25.76 22.68 -2.17
CA ILE A 368 26.22 23.76 -3.04
C ILE A 368 27.11 24.68 -2.21
N ALA A 369 28.29 24.99 -2.77
CA ALA A 369 29.12 26.08 -2.25
C ALA A 369 28.64 27.42 -2.85
N SER A 370 28.51 28.45 -2.02
CA SER A 370 28.22 29.79 -2.50
C SER A 370 29.46 30.38 -3.15
N HIS A 371 29.36 30.89 -4.40
CA HIS A 371 30.44 31.65 -5.02
C HIS A 371 30.52 33.08 -4.47
N GLU A 372 31.70 33.51 -4.12
CA GLU A 372 31.96 34.92 -3.79
C GLU A 372 32.01 35.76 -5.05
N HIS A 373 31.26 36.85 -5.02
CA HIS A 373 31.52 37.97 -5.94
C HIS A 373 32.76 38.74 -5.43
N GLU A 374 33.86 38.66 -6.17
CA GLU A 374 34.94 39.67 -6.06
C GLU A 374 34.37 41.01 -6.54
N TYR A 375 34.18 41.94 -5.61
CA TYR A 375 34.02 43.35 -5.97
C TYR A 375 35.39 43.86 -6.45
N GLU A 376 35.55 44.10 -7.75
CA GLU A 376 36.57 44.96 -8.24
C GLU A 376 36.24 46.39 -7.77
N GLU A 377 36.94 46.87 -6.75
CA GLU A 377 36.94 48.29 -6.42
C GLU A 377 37.55 49.05 -7.61
N ASP A 378 36.71 49.76 -8.33
CA ASP A 378 37.14 50.71 -9.39
C ASP A 378 37.74 51.95 -8.71
N ASP A 379 39.04 51.90 -8.43
CA ASP A 379 39.84 53.06 -8.01
C ASP A 379 39.98 54.05 -9.19
N SER A 380 39.01 54.87 -9.40
CA SER A 380 39.14 56.04 -10.27
C SER A 380 38.80 57.32 -9.52
N ASP A 381 39.70 57.70 -8.58
CA ASP A 381 39.87 59.08 -8.17
C ASP A 381 41.36 59.41 -8.40
N GLU A 382 41.62 60.20 -9.42
CA GLU A 382 42.57 61.34 -9.43
C GLU A 382 42.64 61.96 -10.83
N ASN A 383 42.03 63.12 -11.01
CA ASN A 383 42.48 64.43 -11.47
C ASN A 383 41.32 65.33 -11.97
#